data_00618654cc3a808b8a276b6abbc509b4
#
_entry.id   00618654cc3a808b8a276b6abbc509b4
#
_cell.length_a   1.000
_cell.length_b   1.000
_cell.length_c   1.000
_cell.angle_alpha   90.00
_cell.angle_beta   90.00
_cell.angle_gamma   90.00
#
_symmetry.space_group_name_H-M   'P 1'
#
loop_
_entity.id
_entity.type
_entity.pdbx_description
1 polymer ?
#
loop_
_entity_poly.entity_id
_entity_poly.type
_entity_poly.pdbx_seq_one_letter_code
_entity_poly.pdbx_strand_id
1 'polypeptide(L)'
;MSNVCDYIKWRGDLELSQSEFNEIDNLILSRFSYFPFDKIINYNEVITIKELGERFSKQDIKKLTILWKDDIELFPIMSNSKRFGTMKATKFVNKIEVENEKQFSAITIIMPDNTLYVSFRGTDNTIVGWKEDFNMSFKSHIASQISAKEYLNMIAELYPNKKIRVGGHSKGGNIAVYSAIFATPQIRDRIINVYNNDGPGFCEDILETQEYHEMINKVHTYIPQSSIIGRLMNHKEKYTIIESTQKGIMQHDLYSWQILGKEFITLPNVTNESEFIDKTIKEWLENVEPAKREQVINVIFEILNSTDAQTTKELRKNLFSNIKVILEKYKNIDPETKEMIAQTANALIKIVKNNLKNT
;
A
#
# COMPACT_ATOMS: atom_id res chain seq x y z
N MET A 1 -18.82 -2.09 17.25
CA MET A 1 -17.46 -2.08 16.72
C MET A 1 -17.39 -0.96 15.72
N SER A 2 -16.42 -0.06 15.86
CA SER A 2 -16.35 1.16 15.03
C SER A 2 -15.15 1.12 14.11
N ASN A 3 -15.31 1.67 12.92
CA ASN A 3 -14.28 1.78 11.89
C ASN A 3 -14.03 3.25 11.48
N VAL A 4 -13.29 3.47 10.42
CA VAL A 4 -12.96 4.82 9.91
C VAL A 4 -14.20 5.66 9.55
N CYS A 5 -15.28 5.06 9.06
CA CYS A 5 -16.53 5.79 8.77
C CYS A 5 -17.22 6.23 10.06
N ASP A 6 -17.25 5.37 11.09
CA ASP A 6 -17.81 5.70 12.39
C ASP A 6 -16.99 6.79 13.09
N TYR A 7 -15.66 6.74 12.96
CA TYR A 7 -14.77 7.80 13.47
C TYR A 7 -15.14 9.15 12.88
N ILE A 8 -15.33 9.25 11.55
CA ILE A 8 -15.71 10.53 10.94
C ILE A 8 -17.10 10.99 11.39
N LYS A 9 -18.07 10.08 11.49
CA LYS A 9 -19.43 10.41 11.98
C LYS A 9 -19.40 10.95 13.41
N TRP A 10 -18.50 10.43 14.23
CA TRP A 10 -18.36 10.82 15.65
C TRP A 10 -17.41 12.01 15.85
N ARG A 11 -16.31 12.11 15.09
CA ARG A 11 -15.21 13.06 15.32
C ARG A 11 -15.02 14.07 14.19
N GLY A 12 -15.73 13.92 13.10
CA GLY A 12 -15.60 14.77 11.92
C GLY A 12 -16.07 16.22 12.11
N ASP A 13 -16.73 16.53 13.23
CA ASP A 13 -17.12 17.88 13.64
C ASP A 13 -16.00 18.69 14.30
N LEU A 14 -14.89 18.03 14.72
CA LEU A 14 -13.76 18.67 15.39
C LEU A 14 -12.63 18.97 14.40
N GLU A 15 -12.28 20.23 14.30
CA GLU A 15 -11.12 20.66 13.52
C GLU A 15 -9.80 20.22 14.17
N LEU A 16 -8.69 20.25 13.40
CA LEU A 16 -7.35 19.91 13.92
C LEU A 16 -6.89 20.85 15.03
N SER A 17 -7.40 22.08 15.09
CA SER A 17 -7.17 23.04 16.16
C SER A 17 -7.79 22.64 17.50
N GLN A 18 -8.88 21.87 17.45
CA GLN A 18 -9.62 21.37 18.62
C GLN A 18 -9.17 19.97 19.05
N SER A 19 -8.73 19.19 18.10
CA SER A 19 -8.20 17.83 18.33
C SER A 19 -7.08 17.57 17.35
N GLU A 20 -5.85 17.48 17.85
CA GLU A 20 -4.66 17.27 17.04
C GLU A 20 -4.77 16.07 16.11
N PHE A 21 -3.94 16.07 15.08
CA PHE A 21 -3.79 14.95 14.14
C PHE A 21 -3.45 13.65 14.87
N ASN A 22 -4.10 12.57 14.51
CA ASN A 22 -3.93 11.25 15.12
C ASN A 22 -3.79 10.14 14.09
N GLU A 23 -3.60 8.91 14.57
CA GLU A 23 -3.37 7.74 13.74
C GLU A 23 -4.57 7.35 12.86
N ILE A 24 -5.80 7.69 13.28
CA ILE A 24 -6.99 7.41 12.46
C ILE A 24 -7.09 8.41 11.32
N ASP A 25 -6.72 9.67 11.55
CA ASP A 25 -6.59 10.65 10.47
C ASP A 25 -5.58 10.20 9.41
N ASN A 26 -4.43 9.66 9.87
CA ASN A 26 -3.44 9.06 8.99
C ASN A 26 -4.06 7.94 8.13
N LEU A 27 -4.80 7.00 8.74
CA LEU A 27 -5.40 5.88 8.01
C LEU A 27 -6.38 6.38 6.94
N ILE A 28 -7.23 7.37 7.28
CA ILE A 28 -8.18 8.00 6.37
C ILE A 28 -7.44 8.73 5.23
N LEU A 29 -6.41 9.51 5.54
CA LEU A 29 -5.63 10.23 4.53
C LEU A 29 -4.77 9.27 3.68
N SER A 30 -4.32 8.15 4.21
CA SER A 30 -3.70 7.08 3.41
C SER A 30 -4.71 6.47 2.43
N ARG A 31 -5.97 6.29 2.86
CA ARG A 31 -7.04 5.82 1.97
C ARG A 31 -7.41 6.83 0.90
N PHE A 32 -7.26 8.11 1.16
CA PHE A 32 -7.60 9.19 0.24
C PHE A 32 -6.89 9.06 -1.13
N SER A 33 -5.68 8.53 -1.19
CA SER A 33 -4.95 8.30 -2.44
C SER A 33 -5.57 7.21 -3.36
N TYR A 34 -6.52 6.42 -2.85
CA TYR A 34 -7.17 5.35 -3.61
C TYR A 34 -8.40 5.80 -4.38
N PHE A 35 -8.95 6.99 -4.08
CA PHE A 35 -10.10 7.49 -4.82
C PHE A 35 -9.72 7.80 -6.28
N PRO A 36 -10.59 7.48 -7.24
CA PRO A 36 -10.33 7.65 -8.66
C PRO A 36 -10.48 9.12 -9.09
N PHE A 37 -9.49 9.92 -8.76
CA PHE A 37 -9.48 11.36 -9.06
C PHE A 37 -9.04 11.69 -10.49
N ASP A 38 -8.77 10.70 -11.32
CA ASP A 38 -8.46 10.91 -12.73
C ASP A 38 -9.57 11.72 -13.39
N LYS A 39 -9.18 12.80 -14.09
CA LYS A 39 -10.09 13.76 -14.72
C LYS A 39 -10.99 14.59 -13.76
N ILE A 40 -10.86 14.41 -12.44
CA ILE A 40 -11.63 15.15 -11.43
C ILE A 40 -10.79 16.31 -10.87
N ILE A 41 -9.49 16.07 -10.68
CA ILE A 41 -8.52 17.09 -10.25
C ILE A 41 -7.37 17.20 -11.27
N ASN A 42 -6.95 18.42 -11.58
CA ASN A 42 -5.77 18.66 -12.40
C ASN A 42 -4.50 18.67 -11.53
N TYR A 43 -3.37 18.26 -12.12
CA TYR A 43 -2.10 18.15 -11.41
C TYR A 43 -1.67 19.41 -10.64
N ASN A 44 -1.83 20.60 -11.24
CA ASN A 44 -1.44 21.87 -10.61
C ASN A 44 -2.58 22.54 -9.82
N GLU A 45 -3.74 21.93 -9.77
CA GLU A 45 -4.89 22.46 -9.06
C GLU A 45 -4.71 22.31 -7.55
N VAL A 46 -5.18 23.32 -6.80
CA VAL A 46 -5.33 23.27 -5.34
C VAL A 46 -6.80 23.42 -5.05
N ILE A 47 -7.43 22.36 -4.53
CA ILE A 47 -8.87 22.28 -4.33
C ILE A 47 -9.17 21.75 -2.93
N THR A 48 -10.20 22.25 -2.25
CA THR A 48 -10.61 21.70 -0.96
C THR A 48 -11.17 20.29 -1.12
N ILE A 49 -10.99 19.45 -0.09
CA ILE A 49 -11.58 18.10 -0.10
C ILE A 49 -13.11 18.18 -0.23
N LYS A 50 -13.74 19.23 0.31
CA LYS A 50 -15.17 19.48 0.14
C LYS A 50 -15.56 19.68 -1.32
N GLU A 51 -14.90 20.62 -2.00
CA GLU A 51 -15.15 20.88 -3.44
C GLU A 51 -14.84 19.65 -4.30
N LEU A 52 -13.81 18.89 -3.93
CA LEU A 52 -13.47 17.64 -4.62
C LEU A 52 -14.58 16.59 -4.43
N GLY A 53 -15.18 16.51 -3.23
CA GLY A 53 -16.36 15.69 -2.95
C GLY A 53 -17.58 16.10 -3.78
N GLU A 54 -17.81 17.40 -3.97
CA GLU A 54 -18.88 17.92 -4.82
C GLU A 54 -18.66 17.56 -6.31
N ARG A 55 -17.41 17.58 -6.78
CA ARG A 55 -17.09 17.13 -8.16
C ARG A 55 -17.25 15.62 -8.31
N PHE A 56 -16.82 14.85 -7.30
CA PHE A 56 -16.92 13.40 -7.30
C PHE A 56 -18.38 12.94 -7.30
N SER A 57 -19.26 13.59 -6.54
CA SER A 57 -20.69 13.27 -6.48
C SER A 57 -21.43 13.43 -7.82
N LYS A 58 -20.88 14.25 -8.74
CA LYS A 58 -21.42 14.43 -10.10
C LYS A 58 -20.96 13.35 -11.08
N GLN A 59 -20.03 12.47 -10.67
CA GLN A 59 -19.56 11.39 -11.53
C GLN A 59 -20.53 10.20 -11.52
N ASP A 60 -20.57 9.49 -12.62
CA ASP A 60 -21.27 8.21 -12.69
C ASP A 60 -20.42 7.14 -11.99
N ILE A 61 -20.79 6.79 -10.77
CA ILE A 61 -20.07 5.80 -9.93
C ILE A 61 -19.84 4.48 -10.67
N LYS A 62 -20.75 4.08 -11.57
CA LYS A 62 -20.60 2.84 -12.35
C LYS A 62 -19.44 2.87 -13.34
N LYS A 63 -18.98 4.07 -13.71
CA LYS A 63 -17.85 4.30 -14.63
C LYS A 63 -16.52 4.49 -13.89
N LEU A 64 -16.57 4.63 -12.56
CA LEU A 64 -15.37 4.81 -11.75
C LEU A 64 -14.81 3.44 -11.34
N THR A 65 -13.48 3.33 -11.32
CA THR A 65 -12.78 2.18 -10.76
C THR A 65 -12.68 2.36 -9.25
N ILE A 66 -13.69 1.87 -8.53
CA ILE A 66 -13.69 1.86 -7.06
C ILE A 66 -13.12 0.53 -6.61
N LEU A 67 -12.06 0.57 -5.81
CA LEU A 67 -11.36 -0.63 -5.35
C LEU A 67 -12.09 -1.29 -4.17
N TRP A 68 -12.69 -0.50 -3.27
CA TRP A 68 -13.39 -0.97 -2.09
C TRP A 68 -14.78 -0.34 -2.02
N LYS A 69 -15.80 -1.12 -1.72
CA LYS A 69 -17.19 -0.63 -1.68
C LYS A 69 -17.40 0.49 -0.67
N ASP A 70 -16.70 0.40 0.45
CA ASP A 70 -16.79 1.34 1.57
C ASP A 70 -16.26 2.74 1.22
N ASP A 71 -15.45 2.87 0.15
CA ASP A 71 -15.03 4.16 -0.39
C ASP A 71 -16.22 5.04 -0.79
N ILE A 72 -17.32 4.41 -1.22
CA ILE A 72 -18.55 5.12 -1.63
C ILE A 72 -19.20 5.82 -0.42
N GLU A 73 -19.06 5.26 0.78
CA GLU A 73 -19.53 5.87 2.02
C GLU A 73 -18.49 6.84 2.59
N LEU A 74 -17.23 6.44 2.63
CA LEU A 74 -16.15 7.19 3.27
C LEU A 74 -15.97 8.58 2.65
N PHE A 75 -15.89 8.69 1.33
CA PHE A 75 -15.55 9.96 0.71
C PHE A 75 -16.59 11.05 0.92
N PRO A 76 -17.91 10.81 0.76
CA PRO A 76 -18.94 11.80 1.07
C PRO A 76 -18.91 12.27 2.53
N ILE A 77 -18.78 11.37 3.50
CA ILE A 77 -18.74 11.79 4.92
C ILE A 77 -17.46 12.54 5.25
N MET A 78 -16.30 12.13 4.68
CA MET A 78 -15.02 12.80 4.82
C MET A 78 -15.08 14.23 4.25
N SER A 79 -15.53 14.38 3.01
CA SER A 79 -15.55 15.66 2.31
C SER A 79 -16.51 16.68 2.95
N ASN A 80 -17.58 16.22 3.59
CA ASN A 80 -18.54 17.09 4.28
C ASN A 80 -18.20 17.35 5.77
N SER A 81 -17.15 16.68 6.30
CA SER A 81 -16.74 16.89 7.68
C SER A 81 -15.99 18.22 7.86
N LYS A 82 -16.05 18.83 9.05
CA LYS A 82 -15.21 19.98 9.39
C LYS A 82 -13.73 19.60 9.46
N ARG A 83 -13.46 18.36 9.91
CA ARG A 83 -12.11 17.86 10.14
C ARG A 83 -11.29 17.76 8.86
N PHE A 84 -11.89 17.24 7.78
CA PHE A 84 -11.19 16.99 6.51
C PHE A 84 -11.61 17.93 5.38
N GLY A 85 -12.85 18.40 5.37
CA GLY A 85 -13.41 19.13 4.23
C GLY A 85 -12.68 20.41 3.86
N THR A 86 -12.05 21.09 4.83
CA THR A 86 -11.27 22.33 4.61
C THR A 86 -9.83 22.09 4.19
N MET A 87 -9.31 20.84 4.32
CA MET A 87 -7.99 20.47 3.82
C MET A 87 -7.96 20.61 2.30
N LYS A 88 -6.78 20.91 1.74
CA LYS A 88 -6.65 21.15 0.29
C LYS A 88 -5.83 20.04 -0.34
N ALA A 89 -6.40 19.39 -1.36
CA ALA A 89 -5.72 18.39 -2.18
C ALA A 89 -5.02 19.05 -3.37
N THR A 90 -3.88 18.53 -3.76
CA THR A 90 -3.08 18.99 -4.92
C THR A 90 -2.13 17.91 -5.42
N LYS A 91 -1.55 18.14 -6.60
CA LYS A 91 -0.49 17.29 -7.18
C LYS A 91 -0.88 15.82 -7.30
N PHE A 92 -2.13 15.52 -7.57
CA PHE A 92 -2.55 14.16 -7.84
C PHE A 92 -1.84 13.59 -9.07
N VAL A 93 -1.28 12.41 -8.93
CA VAL A 93 -0.68 11.61 -10.00
C VAL A 93 -1.21 10.19 -9.95
N ASN A 94 -1.42 9.60 -11.13
CA ASN A 94 -1.76 8.20 -11.31
C ASN A 94 -1.10 7.71 -12.61
N LYS A 95 -0.08 6.86 -12.49
CA LYS A 95 0.74 6.40 -13.61
C LYS A 95 0.84 4.88 -13.60
N ILE A 96 0.50 4.27 -14.72
CA ILE A 96 0.70 2.85 -14.99
C ILE A 96 1.59 2.76 -16.22
N GLU A 97 2.78 2.21 -16.04
CA GLU A 97 3.80 2.09 -17.09
C GLU A 97 4.19 0.61 -17.21
N VAL A 98 3.62 -0.08 -18.20
CA VAL A 98 3.81 -1.54 -18.38
C VAL A 98 5.27 -1.89 -18.64
N GLU A 99 5.95 -1.12 -19.48
CA GLU A 99 7.36 -1.33 -19.86
C GLU A 99 8.31 -1.19 -18.67
N ASN A 100 7.98 -0.31 -17.72
CA ASN A 100 8.77 -0.07 -16.51
C ASN A 100 8.28 -0.90 -15.31
N GLU A 101 7.29 -1.78 -15.51
CA GLU A 101 6.66 -2.57 -14.44
C GLU A 101 6.23 -1.70 -13.26
N LYS A 102 5.69 -0.49 -13.54
CA LYS A 102 5.39 0.54 -12.55
C LYS A 102 3.90 0.85 -12.46
N GLN A 103 3.39 0.80 -11.22
CA GLN A 103 2.10 1.35 -10.85
C GLN A 103 2.29 2.32 -9.68
N PHE A 104 2.20 3.61 -9.96
CA PHE A 104 2.44 4.68 -9.00
C PHE A 104 1.27 5.66 -8.94
N SER A 105 0.79 5.96 -7.73
CA SER A 105 -0.18 7.03 -7.52
C SER A 105 0.09 7.73 -6.19
N ALA A 106 -0.05 9.05 -6.19
CA ALA A 106 0.14 9.89 -5.02
C ALA A 106 -0.73 11.14 -5.07
N ILE A 107 -1.02 11.68 -3.90
CA ILE A 107 -1.69 12.98 -3.73
C ILE A 107 -1.12 13.69 -2.51
N THR A 108 -1.03 15.01 -2.57
CA THR A 108 -0.59 15.83 -1.43
C THR A 108 -1.75 16.58 -0.84
N ILE A 109 -1.86 16.56 0.48
CA ILE A 109 -2.89 17.26 1.25
C ILE A 109 -2.19 18.38 2.06
N ILE A 110 -2.62 19.61 1.83
CA ILE A 110 -2.21 20.79 2.61
C ILE A 110 -3.17 20.91 3.79
N MET A 111 -2.61 20.79 5.00
CA MET A 111 -3.38 20.69 6.22
C MET A 111 -3.53 22.03 6.93
N PRO A 112 -4.61 22.25 7.71
CA PRO A 112 -4.85 23.49 8.44
C PRO A 112 -3.80 23.79 9.53
N ASP A 113 -3.12 22.76 10.06
CA ASP A 113 -2.04 22.87 11.07
C ASP A 113 -0.68 23.31 10.47
N ASN A 114 -0.69 23.86 9.26
CA ASN A 114 0.49 24.29 8.52
C ASN A 114 1.46 23.14 8.13
N THR A 115 1.02 21.90 8.10
CA THR A 115 1.79 20.76 7.64
C THR A 115 1.30 20.27 6.27
N LEU A 116 2.04 19.32 5.70
CA LEU A 116 1.61 18.54 4.54
C LEU A 116 1.39 17.09 4.97
N TYR A 117 0.45 16.43 4.30
CA TYR A 117 0.36 14.98 4.29
C TYR A 117 0.55 14.49 2.85
N VAL A 118 1.61 13.71 2.62
CA VAL A 118 1.86 13.08 1.31
C VAL A 118 1.35 11.66 1.38
N SER A 119 0.30 11.38 0.60
CA SER A 119 -0.38 10.09 0.57
C SER A 119 0.03 9.31 -0.66
N PHE A 120 0.54 8.11 -0.45
CA PHE A 120 0.89 7.16 -1.50
C PHE A 120 -0.13 6.02 -1.56
N ARG A 121 -0.59 5.71 -2.77
CA ARG A 121 -1.51 4.60 -3.02
C ARG A 121 -0.75 3.28 -3.11
N GLY A 122 -1.29 2.24 -2.50
CA GLY A 122 -0.85 0.87 -2.72
C GLY A 122 -1.30 0.31 -4.06
N THR A 123 -1.19 -0.99 -4.19
CA THR A 123 -1.50 -1.71 -5.43
C THR A 123 -2.98 -1.63 -5.75
N ASP A 124 -3.27 -1.39 -7.02
CA ASP A 124 -4.60 -1.50 -7.59
C ASP A 124 -4.85 -2.92 -8.14
N ASN A 125 -5.92 -3.09 -8.93
CA ASN A 125 -6.25 -4.40 -9.52
C ASN A 125 -5.50 -4.70 -10.83
N THR A 126 -4.50 -3.88 -11.21
CA THR A 126 -3.75 -4.09 -12.45
C THR A 126 -2.73 -5.22 -12.32
N ILE A 127 -2.52 -5.96 -13.39
CA ILE A 127 -1.49 -7.02 -13.47
C ILE A 127 -0.10 -6.41 -13.26
N VAL A 128 0.14 -5.19 -13.78
CA VAL A 128 1.40 -4.46 -13.61
C VAL A 128 1.66 -4.14 -12.13
N GLY A 129 0.64 -3.70 -11.39
CA GLY A 129 0.77 -3.43 -9.95
C GLY A 129 1.15 -4.69 -9.16
N TRP A 130 0.51 -5.81 -9.47
CA TRP A 130 0.85 -7.10 -8.86
C TRP A 130 2.27 -7.56 -9.20
N LYS A 131 2.70 -7.38 -10.44
CA LYS A 131 4.09 -7.70 -10.82
C LYS A 131 5.08 -6.87 -10.01
N GLU A 132 4.83 -5.57 -9.86
CA GLU A 132 5.69 -4.69 -9.08
C GLU A 132 5.77 -5.11 -7.61
N ASP A 133 4.66 -5.59 -7.02
CA ASP A 133 4.66 -6.11 -5.64
C ASP A 133 5.56 -7.34 -5.50
N PHE A 134 5.47 -8.29 -6.44
CA PHE A 134 6.34 -9.46 -6.42
C PHE A 134 7.81 -9.11 -6.64
N ASN A 135 8.11 -8.07 -7.44
CA ASN A 135 9.47 -7.60 -7.66
C ASN A 135 10.16 -7.15 -6.36
N MET A 136 9.42 -6.67 -5.36
CA MET A 136 9.99 -6.33 -4.05
C MET A 136 10.70 -7.50 -3.37
N SER A 137 10.35 -8.74 -3.70
CA SER A 137 10.96 -9.93 -3.10
C SER A 137 12.38 -10.23 -3.58
N PHE A 138 12.86 -9.56 -4.64
CA PHE A 138 14.20 -9.77 -5.22
C PHE A 138 14.88 -8.50 -5.74
N LYS A 139 14.16 -7.37 -5.87
CA LYS A 139 14.74 -6.07 -6.23
C LYS A 139 14.84 -5.20 -4.98
N SER A 140 16.01 -4.65 -4.71
CA SER A 140 16.21 -3.69 -3.63
C SER A 140 15.37 -2.42 -3.83
N HIS A 141 15.22 -2.01 -5.09
CA HIS A 141 14.48 -0.82 -5.48
C HIS A 141 13.49 -1.14 -6.60
N ILE A 142 12.22 -0.75 -6.42
CA ILE A 142 11.20 -0.85 -7.47
C ILE A 142 10.88 0.55 -8.03
N ALA A 143 10.29 0.59 -9.22
CA ALA A 143 10.07 1.84 -9.95
C ALA A 143 9.14 2.82 -9.20
N SER A 144 8.13 2.32 -8.48
CA SER A 144 7.24 3.18 -7.67
C SER A 144 7.95 3.76 -6.45
N GLN A 145 8.93 3.07 -5.85
CA GLN A 145 9.74 3.60 -4.75
C GLN A 145 10.58 4.79 -5.21
N ILE A 146 11.22 4.68 -6.37
CA ILE A 146 11.99 5.78 -6.98
C ILE A 146 11.06 6.98 -7.27
N SER A 147 9.89 6.72 -7.90
CA SER A 147 8.91 7.77 -8.18
C SER A 147 8.36 8.44 -6.92
N ALA A 148 8.20 7.69 -5.81
CA ALA A 148 7.75 8.24 -4.53
C ALA A 148 8.78 9.17 -3.91
N LYS A 149 10.07 8.80 -3.94
CA LYS A 149 11.17 9.66 -3.51
C LYS A 149 11.21 10.96 -4.32
N GLU A 150 11.14 10.87 -5.65
CA GLU A 150 11.13 12.03 -6.54
C GLU A 150 9.91 12.93 -6.27
N TYR A 151 8.73 12.33 -6.10
CA TYR A 151 7.51 13.06 -5.78
C TYR A 151 7.62 13.78 -4.44
N LEU A 152 8.11 13.12 -3.38
CA LEU A 152 8.28 13.71 -2.06
C LEU A 152 9.27 14.88 -2.09
N ASN A 153 10.40 14.73 -2.77
CA ASN A 153 11.40 15.79 -2.93
C ASN A 153 10.79 17.00 -3.66
N MET A 154 10.10 16.80 -4.76
CA MET A 154 9.41 17.85 -5.51
C MET A 154 8.38 18.60 -4.64
N ILE A 155 7.55 17.86 -3.87
CA ILE A 155 6.58 18.47 -2.95
C ILE A 155 7.28 19.29 -1.87
N ALA A 156 8.35 18.78 -1.29
CA ALA A 156 9.11 19.47 -0.27
C ALA A 156 9.77 20.77 -0.77
N GLU A 157 10.23 20.80 -2.01
CA GLU A 157 10.76 22.00 -2.68
C GLU A 157 9.66 23.03 -2.97
N LEU A 158 8.48 22.60 -3.40
CA LEU A 158 7.34 23.49 -3.64
C LEU A 158 6.79 24.14 -2.35
N TYR A 159 7.00 23.49 -1.20
CA TYR A 159 6.52 23.96 0.10
C TYR A 159 7.67 24.00 1.13
N PRO A 160 8.68 24.87 0.95
CA PRO A 160 9.95 24.80 1.70
C PRO A 160 9.80 24.98 3.22
N ASN A 161 8.76 25.67 3.67
CA ASN A 161 8.55 26.03 5.08
C ASN A 161 7.57 25.10 5.82
N LYS A 162 7.08 24.02 5.18
CA LYS A 162 6.12 23.13 5.81
C LYS A 162 6.80 21.87 6.34
N LYS A 163 6.37 21.42 7.52
CA LYS A 163 6.65 20.07 8.03
C LYS A 163 5.80 19.06 7.26
N ILE A 164 6.28 17.83 7.16
CA ILE A 164 5.71 16.82 6.28
C ILE A 164 5.38 15.57 7.08
N ARG A 165 4.16 15.06 6.91
CA ARG A 165 3.77 13.69 7.21
C ARG A 165 3.69 12.91 5.90
N VAL A 166 4.13 11.69 5.93
CA VAL A 166 4.09 10.79 4.77
C VAL A 166 3.38 9.52 5.17
N GLY A 167 2.52 8.99 4.32
CA GLY A 167 1.84 7.74 4.67
C GLY A 167 1.19 7.05 3.47
N GLY A 168 0.83 5.79 3.69
CA GLY A 168 0.14 4.98 2.72
C GLY A 168 -0.31 3.65 3.34
N HIS A 169 -1.11 2.91 2.59
CA HIS A 169 -1.59 1.59 2.95
C HIS A 169 -1.05 0.56 1.95
N SER A 170 -0.77 -0.66 2.40
CA SER A 170 -0.24 -1.72 1.54
C SER A 170 1.11 -1.33 0.92
N LYS A 171 1.37 -1.58 -0.35
CA LYS A 171 2.54 -1.05 -1.08
C LYS A 171 2.72 0.45 -0.83
N GLY A 172 1.63 1.23 -0.71
CA GLY A 172 1.67 2.66 -0.38
C GLY A 172 2.40 2.96 0.93
N GLY A 173 2.26 2.11 1.95
CA GLY A 173 3.00 2.19 3.20
C GLY A 173 4.49 1.96 3.00
N ASN A 174 4.87 0.92 2.26
CA ASN A 174 6.27 0.64 1.92
C ASN A 174 6.91 1.82 1.17
N ILE A 175 6.28 2.32 0.08
CA ILE A 175 6.84 3.43 -0.70
C ILE A 175 6.85 4.75 0.08
N ALA A 176 5.95 4.94 1.06
CA ALA A 176 5.98 6.07 1.98
C ALA A 176 7.26 6.04 2.84
N VAL A 177 7.55 4.90 3.46
CA VAL A 177 8.78 4.71 4.25
C VAL A 177 10.01 4.85 3.36
N TYR A 178 10.04 4.22 2.19
CA TYR A 178 11.14 4.32 1.24
C TYR A 178 11.41 5.78 0.83
N SER A 179 10.37 6.52 0.47
CA SER A 179 10.52 7.93 0.05
C SER A 179 11.11 8.81 1.16
N ALA A 180 10.72 8.55 2.41
CA ALA A 180 11.22 9.27 3.58
C ALA A 180 12.69 8.95 3.88
N ILE A 181 13.08 7.67 3.79
CA ILE A 181 14.47 7.22 4.00
C ILE A 181 15.39 7.90 2.99
N PHE A 182 15.05 7.84 1.70
CA PHE A 182 15.90 8.29 0.60
C PHE A 182 15.63 9.74 0.13
N ALA A 183 14.81 10.50 0.86
CA ALA A 183 14.73 11.96 0.68
C ALA A 183 16.08 12.64 0.99
N THR A 184 16.29 13.84 0.45
CA THR A 184 17.50 14.60 0.80
C THR A 184 17.57 14.91 2.30
N PRO A 185 18.75 15.05 2.92
CA PRO A 185 18.88 15.30 4.36
C PRO A 185 18.01 16.45 4.86
N GLN A 186 17.99 17.58 4.13
CA GLN A 186 17.20 18.77 4.48
C GLN A 186 15.69 18.49 4.48
N ILE A 187 15.24 17.54 3.66
CA ILE A 187 13.84 17.13 3.61
C ILE A 187 13.55 16.14 4.74
N ARG A 188 14.45 15.18 5.03
CA ARG A 188 14.33 14.26 6.17
C ARG A 188 14.14 14.98 7.50
N ASP A 189 14.83 16.10 7.71
CA ASP A 189 14.69 16.93 8.92
C ASP A 189 13.28 17.52 9.08
N ARG A 190 12.59 17.77 7.96
CA ARG A 190 11.22 18.31 7.93
C ARG A 190 10.14 17.24 8.06
N ILE A 191 10.48 15.97 7.84
CA ILE A 191 9.54 14.86 8.04
C ILE A 191 9.35 14.64 9.53
N ILE A 192 8.10 14.74 10.00
CA ILE A 192 7.74 14.57 11.41
C ILE A 192 7.23 13.17 11.72
N ASN A 193 6.47 12.56 10.81
CA ASN A 193 5.98 11.19 10.94
C ASN A 193 5.92 10.52 9.57
N VAL A 194 6.14 9.21 9.57
CA VAL A 194 5.97 8.33 8.42
C VAL A 194 5.06 7.18 8.85
N TYR A 195 4.02 6.92 8.07
CA TYR A 195 3.01 5.93 8.41
C TYR A 195 2.99 4.79 7.40
N ASN A 196 3.24 3.58 7.90
CA ASN A 196 3.12 2.34 7.16
C ASN A 196 1.88 1.56 7.67
N ASN A 197 0.78 1.63 6.93
CA ASN A 197 -0.44 0.92 7.28
C ASN A 197 -0.48 -0.43 6.52
N ASP A 198 -0.07 -1.51 7.16
CA ASP A 198 -0.04 -2.89 6.66
C ASP A 198 0.71 -3.03 5.33
N GLY A 199 1.79 -2.26 5.14
CA GLY A 199 2.69 -2.38 4.00
C GLY A 199 3.86 -3.31 4.29
N PRO A 200 4.40 -4.00 3.26
CA PRO A 200 5.55 -4.88 3.42
C PRO A 200 6.81 -4.14 3.84
N GLY A 201 7.75 -4.87 4.43
CA GLY A 201 9.08 -4.38 4.79
C GLY A 201 10.03 -4.22 3.61
N PHE A 202 11.33 -4.39 3.88
CA PHE A 202 12.41 -4.17 2.91
C PHE A 202 13.38 -5.34 2.84
N CYS A 203 14.18 -5.37 1.77
CA CYS A 203 15.37 -6.22 1.69
C CYS A 203 16.43 -5.72 2.69
N GLU A 204 17.33 -6.62 3.11
CA GLU A 204 18.31 -6.34 4.16
C GLU A 204 19.25 -5.17 3.81
N ASP A 205 19.61 -5.01 2.55
CA ASP A 205 20.46 -3.93 2.06
C ASP A 205 19.86 -2.53 2.32
N ILE A 206 18.53 -2.37 2.29
CA ILE A 206 17.87 -1.11 2.68
C ILE A 206 17.88 -0.94 4.21
N LEU A 207 17.61 -2.01 4.95
CA LEU A 207 17.52 -1.96 6.41
C LEU A 207 18.86 -1.64 7.09
N GLU A 208 19.99 -1.95 6.42
CA GLU A 208 21.33 -1.65 6.91
C GLU A 208 21.81 -0.25 6.54
N THR A 209 21.05 0.54 5.76
CA THR A 209 21.45 1.90 5.40
C THR A 209 21.42 2.84 6.61
N GLN A 210 22.34 3.80 6.63
CA GLN A 210 22.35 4.85 7.66
C GLN A 210 21.04 5.65 7.62
N GLU A 211 20.53 5.95 6.44
CA GLU A 211 19.29 6.69 6.22
C GLU A 211 18.08 5.99 6.85
N TYR A 212 18.01 4.65 6.78
CA TYR A 212 16.95 3.89 7.46
C TYR A 212 17.04 4.07 8.98
N HIS A 213 18.23 3.94 9.57
CA HIS A 213 18.43 4.09 11.00
C HIS A 213 18.13 5.51 11.51
N GLU A 214 18.38 6.54 10.70
CA GLU A 214 18.03 7.93 11.03
C GLU A 214 16.51 8.16 11.04
N MET A 215 15.78 7.44 10.17
CA MET A 215 14.33 7.64 9.99
C MET A 215 13.48 6.72 10.85
N ILE A 216 14.01 5.60 11.34
CA ILE A 216 13.24 4.53 11.99
C ILE A 216 12.36 5.02 13.16
N ASN A 217 12.84 5.98 13.94
CA ASN A 217 12.10 6.54 15.08
C ASN A 217 10.91 7.43 14.68
N LYS A 218 10.81 7.81 13.40
CA LYS A 218 9.68 8.57 12.85
C LYS A 218 8.67 7.67 12.15
N VAL A 219 8.98 6.37 11.98
CA VAL A 219 8.13 5.40 11.30
C VAL A 219 7.15 4.79 12.31
N HIS A 220 5.87 4.85 11.97
CA HIS A 220 4.76 4.23 12.69
C HIS A 220 4.15 3.15 11.79
N THR A 221 4.38 1.89 12.12
CA THR A 221 3.87 0.74 11.38
C THR A 221 2.70 0.13 12.14
N TYR A 222 1.56 0.01 11.47
CA TYR A 222 0.32 -0.57 11.98
C TYR A 222 -0.01 -1.82 11.17
N ILE A 223 -0.23 -2.94 11.84
CA ILE A 223 -0.60 -4.21 11.19
C ILE A 223 -1.80 -4.85 11.91
N PRO A 224 -2.77 -5.44 11.21
CA PRO A 224 -3.82 -6.21 11.87
C PRO A 224 -3.27 -7.52 12.46
N GLN A 225 -3.97 -8.09 13.45
CA GLN A 225 -3.49 -9.25 14.21
C GLN A 225 -3.20 -10.51 13.38
N SER A 226 -3.84 -10.68 12.22
CA SER A 226 -3.53 -11.77 11.29
C SER A 226 -2.92 -11.26 9.99
N SER A 227 -2.14 -10.17 10.08
CA SER A 227 -1.49 -9.59 8.90
C SER A 227 -0.64 -10.63 8.18
N ILE A 228 -0.75 -10.61 6.85
CA ILE A 228 0.11 -11.32 5.93
C ILE A 228 0.99 -10.29 5.19
N ILE A 229 0.36 -9.28 4.61
CA ILE A 229 1.05 -8.29 3.77
C ILE A 229 2.04 -7.44 4.58
N GLY A 230 1.61 -6.90 5.73
CA GLY A 230 2.45 -6.07 6.59
C GLY A 230 3.58 -6.82 7.28
N ARG A 231 3.65 -8.14 7.13
CA ARG A 231 4.75 -8.98 7.63
C ARG A 231 5.62 -9.58 6.55
N LEU A 232 5.30 -9.31 5.27
CA LEU A 232 6.18 -9.70 4.17
C LEU A 232 7.49 -8.94 4.26
N MET A 233 8.60 -9.62 3.97
CA MET A 233 9.96 -9.09 4.03
C MET A 233 10.38 -8.73 5.47
N ASN A 234 11.36 -7.83 5.66
CA ASN A 234 11.93 -7.55 6.96
C ASN A 234 11.59 -6.14 7.43
N HIS A 235 11.35 -6.01 8.74
CA HIS A 235 11.11 -4.76 9.44
C HIS A 235 12.06 -4.67 10.64
N LYS A 236 12.67 -3.49 10.86
CA LYS A 236 13.45 -3.21 12.10
C LYS A 236 12.72 -2.24 13.02
N GLU A 237 11.73 -1.52 12.51
CA GLU A 237 10.84 -0.69 13.33
C GLU A 237 9.86 -1.54 14.14
N LYS A 238 9.40 -0.99 15.26
CA LYS A 238 8.31 -1.59 16.03
C LYS A 238 6.99 -1.35 15.33
N TYR A 239 6.15 -2.37 15.24
CA TYR A 239 4.78 -2.23 14.74
C TYR A 239 3.75 -2.34 15.86
N THR A 240 2.66 -1.62 15.69
CA THR A 240 1.47 -1.71 16.56
C THR A 240 0.49 -2.70 15.95
N ILE A 241 0.08 -3.69 16.74
CA ILE A 241 -0.87 -4.72 16.29
C ILE A 241 -2.28 -4.22 16.57
N ILE A 242 -3.12 -4.18 15.52
CA ILE A 242 -4.47 -3.63 15.56
C ILE A 242 -5.49 -4.76 15.50
N GLU A 243 -6.56 -4.64 16.29
CA GLU A 243 -7.70 -5.53 16.20
C GLU A 243 -8.46 -5.30 14.90
N SER A 244 -8.78 -6.38 14.18
CA SER A 244 -9.62 -6.38 12.97
C SER A 244 -10.77 -7.35 13.13
N THR A 245 -11.93 -7.00 12.55
CA THR A 245 -13.12 -7.86 12.53
C THR A 245 -13.06 -8.97 11.48
N GLN A 246 -12.16 -8.83 10.49
CA GLN A 246 -11.97 -9.82 9.43
C GLN A 246 -10.97 -10.92 9.85
N LYS A 247 -10.74 -11.90 8.97
CA LYS A 247 -9.80 -13.02 9.19
C LYS A 247 -8.82 -13.15 8.03
N GLY A 248 -7.61 -13.65 8.33
CA GLY A 248 -6.57 -13.92 7.35
C GLY A 248 -6.29 -12.68 6.48
N ILE A 249 -6.08 -12.88 5.18
CA ILE A 249 -5.76 -11.80 4.23
C ILE A 249 -6.84 -10.70 4.13
N MET A 250 -8.09 -11.00 4.51
CA MET A 250 -9.17 -10.01 4.49
C MET A 250 -8.98 -8.92 5.57
N GLN A 251 -8.11 -9.14 6.56
CA GLN A 251 -7.74 -8.11 7.53
C GLN A 251 -6.91 -6.97 6.92
N HIS A 252 -6.38 -7.17 5.72
CA HIS A 252 -5.72 -6.11 4.94
C HIS A 252 -6.68 -4.97 4.56
N ASP A 253 -7.98 -5.22 4.61
CA ASP A 253 -9.01 -4.20 4.46
C ASP A 253 -9.07 -3.29 5.69
N LEU A 254 -8.62 -2.03 5.54
CA LEU A 254 -8.56 -1.05 6.61
C LEU A 254 -9.94 -0.70 7.22
N TYR A 255 -11.05 -0.95 6.49
CA TYR A 255 -12.40 -0.76 7.02
C TYR A 255 -12.77 -1.80 8.09
N SER A 256 -12.01 -2.87 8.20
CA SER A 256 -12.17 -3.89 9.24
C SER A 256 -11.43 -3.56 10.55
N TRP A 257 -10.55 -2.53 10.54
CA TRP A 257 -9.71 -2.16 11.68
C TRP A 257 -10.53 -1.46 12.75
N GLN A 258 -10.37 -1.89 13.99
CA GLN A 258 -11.19 -1.44 15.09
C GLN A 258 -10.63 -0.18 15.75
N ILE A 259 -11.54 0.77 15.99
CA ILE A 259 -11.23 2.10 16.49
C ILE A 259 -12.00 2.34 17.79
N LEU A 260 -11.30 2.88 18.78
CA LEU A 260 -11.88 3.36 20.02
C LEU A 260 -11.51 4.84 20.23
N GLY A 261 -12.49 5.72 20.07
CA GLY A 261 -12.25 7.15 20.16
C GLY A 261 -11.33 7.65 19.02
N LYS A 262 -10.13 8.07 19.34
CA LYS A 262 -9.13 8.58 18.39
C LYS A 262 -7.93 7.65 18.19
N GLU A 263 -8.02 6.42 18.69
CA GLU A 263 -6.94 5.44 18.72
C GLU A 263 -7.44 4.10 18.16
N PHE A 264 -6.53 3.28 17.67
CA PHE A 264 -6.83 1.90 17.32
C PHE A 264 -7.04 1.05 18.58
N ILE A 265 -7.87 0.02 18.49
CA ILE A 265 -7.86 -1.06 19.50
C ILE A 265 -6.64 -1.92 19.21
N THR A 266 -5.70 -1.95 20.15
CA THR A 266 -4.42 -2.65 20.02
C THR A 266 -4.41 -4.00 20.72
N LEU A 267 -3.64 -4.92 20.19
CA LEU A 267 -3.44 -6.26 20.74
C LEU A 267 -1.95 -6.49 21.06
N PRO A 268 -1.63 -7.32 22.05
CA PRO A 268 -0.24 -7.54 22.46
C PRO A 268 0.55 -8.41 21.46
N ASN A 269 -0.12 -9.31 20.73
CA ASN A 269 0.52 -10.28 19.84
C ASN A 269 -0.31 -10.46 18.56
N VAL A 270 0.35 -10.84 17.48
CA VAL A 270 -0.29 -11.37 16.28
C VAL A 270 -0.83 -12.78 16.54
N THR A 271 -1.67 -13.28 15.64
CA THR A 271 -2.19 -14.66 15.75
C THR A 271 -1.12 -15.68 15.36
N ASN A 272 -1.24 -16.90 15.90
CA ASN A 272 -0.37 -18.02 15.52
C ASN A 272 -0.37 -18.30 13.99
N GLU A 273 -1.52 -18.09 13.35
CA GLU A 273 -1.64 -18.20 11.88
C GLU A 273 -0.74 -17.19 11.17
N SER A 274 -0.72 -15.93 11.63
CA SER A 274 0.16 -14.89 11.08
C SER A 274 1.63 -15.24 11.31
N GLU A 275 2.00 -15.72 12.49
CA GLU A 275 3.37 -16.17 12.79
C GLU A 275 3.80 -17.34 11.90
N PHE A 276 2.93 -18.32 11.71
CA PHE A 276 3.16 -19.46 10.84
C PHE A 276 3.42 -19.03 9.38
N ILE A 277 2.58 -18.14 8.86
CA ILE A 277 2.70 -17.64 7.48
C ILE A 277 3.99 -16.84 7.32
N ASP A 278 4.27 -15.91 8.24
CA ASP A 278 5.50 -15.10 8.21
C ASP A 278 6.75 -15.97 8.21
N LYS A 279 6.84 -16.92 9.13
CA LYS A 279 7.95 -17.87 9.19
C LYS A 279 8.08 -18.66 7.89
N THR A 280 6.98 -19.16 7.35
CA THR A 280 6.97 -19.93 6.11
C THR A 280 7.48 -19.12 4.92
N ILE A 281 7.04 -17.87 4.79
CA ILE A 281 7.45 -16.99 3.69
C ILE A 281 8.93 -16.61 3.84
N LYS A 282 9.38 -16.26 5.05
CA LYS A 282 10.79 -15.92 5.31
C LYS A 282 11.71 -17.09 4.98
N GLU A 283 11.40 -18.28 5.48
CA GLU A 283 12.17 -19.49 5.15
C GLU A 283 12.19 -19.77 3.64
N TRP A 284 11.09 -19.51 2.94
CA TRP A 284 11.06 -19.67 1.49
C TRP A 284 11.93 -18.63 0.79
N LEU A 285 11.88 -17.36 1.20
CA LEU A 285 12.71 -16.28 0.66
C LEU A 285 14.20 -16.53 0.90
N GLU A 286 14.59 -17.12 2.04
CA GLU A 286 15.96 -17.49 2.36
C GLU A 286 16.47 -18.69 1.53
N ASN A 287 15.60 -19.67 1.25
CA ASN A 287 15.96 -20.90 0.55
C ASN A 287 15.88 -20.81 -0.98
N VAL A 288 15.29 -19.75 -1.54
CA VAL A 288 15.19 -19.52 -2.99
C VAL A 288 15.98 -18.28 -3.37
N GLU A 289 17.03 -18.48 -4.16
CA GLU A 289 17.89 -17.40 -4.64
C GLU A 289 17.10 -16.30 -5.36
N PRO A 290 17.44 -14.99 -5.17
CA PRO A 290 16.75 -13.87 -5.80
C PRO A 290 16.60 -14.02 -7.32
N ALA A 291 17.65 -14.47 -8.01
CA ALA A 291 17.62 -14.67 -9.46
C ALA A 291 16.59 -15.73 -9.90
N LYS A 292 16.42 -16.80 -9.12
CA LYS A 292 15.39 -17.83 -9.38
C LYS A 292 13.98 -17.27 -9.14
N ARG A 293 13.81 -16.47 -8.08
CA ARG A 293 12.53 -15.80 -7.81
C ARG A 293 12.15 -14.86 -8.96
N GLU A 294 13.09 -14.04 -9.40
CA GLU A 294 12.89 -13.13 -10.55
C GLU A 294 12.49 -13.89 -11.81
N GLN A 295 13.20 -14.99 -12.14
CA GLN A 295 12.91 -15.79 -13.33
C GLN A 295 11.50 -16.42 -13.27
N VAL A 296 11.13 -17.01 -12.13
CA VAL A 296 9.78 -17.60 -11.94
C VAL A 296 8.69 -16.54 -12.07
N ILE A 297 8.88 -15.39 -11.43
CA ILE A 297 7.91 -14.28 -11.47
C ILE A 297 7.78 -13.73 -12.89
N ASN A 298 8.88 -13.52 -13.61
CA ASN A 298 8.86 -13.05 -14.99
C ASN A 298 8.08 -14.01 -15.90
N VAL A 299 8.30 -15.31 -15.78
CA VAL A 299 7.58 -16.33 -16.57
C VAL A 299 6.08 -16.32 -16.24
N ILE A 300 5.71 -16.26 -14.96
CA ILE A 300 4.30 -16.19 -14.55
C ILE A 300 3.62 -14.96 -15.16
N PHE A 301 4.25 -13.80 -15.06
CA PHE A 301 3.66 -12.57 -15.61
C PHE A 301 3.73 -12.50 -17.14
N GLU A 302 4.69 -13.13 -17.81
CA GLU A 302 4.67 -13.31 -19.26
C GLU A 302 3.45 -14.13 -19.71
N ILE A 303 3.16 -15.22 -18.99
CA ILE A 303 1.96 -16.03 -19.24
C ILE A 303 0.68 -15.20 -19.03
N LEU A 304 0.61 -14.44 -17.93
CA LEU A 304 -0.55 -13.60 -17.63
C LEU A 304 -0.73 -12.50 -18.68
N ASN A 305 0.36 -11.84 -19.10
CA ASN A 305 0.35 -10.80 -20.13
C ASN A 305 0.02 -11.35 -21.53
N SER A 306 0.13 -12.66 -21.74
CA SER A 306 -0.33 -13.28 -23.01
C SER A 306 -1.87 -13.37 -23.11
N THR A 307 -2.58 -13.09 -22.02
CA THR A 307 -4.03 -12.85 -22.05
C THR A 307 -4.30 -11.38 -22.37
N ASP A 308 -5.49 -11.06 -22.89
CA ASP A 308 -5.88 -9.66 -23.15
C ASP A 308 -6.28 -8.91 -21.85
N ALA A 309 -6.19 -9.55 -20.69
CA ALA A 309 -6.60 -8.97 -19.42
C ALA A 309 -5.55 -7.98 -18.90
N GLN A 310 -6.00 -6.78 -18.53
CA GLN A 310 -5.18 -5.78 -17.87
C GLN A 310 -5.34 -5.80 -16.35
N THR A 311 -6.43 -6.41 -15.86
CA THR A 311 -6.79 -6.48 -14.45
C THR A 311 -7.13 -7.89 -14.01
N THR A 312 -6.98 -8.17 -12.71
CA THR A 312 -7.40 -9.44 -12.10
C THR A 312 -8.91 -9.69 -12.25
N LYS A 313 -9.72 -8.63 -12.31
CA LYS A 313 -11.17 -8.72 -12.56
C LYS A 313 -11.45 -9.22 -13.98
N GLU A 314 -10.72 -8.74 -14.97
CA GLU A 314 -10.82 -9.20 -16.36
C GLU A 314 -10.35 -10.64 -16.51
N LEU A 315 -9.24 -11.02 -15.85
CA LEU A 315 -8.80 -12.42 -15.79
C LEU A 315 -9.91 -13.36 -15.32
N ARG A 316 -10.63 -12.99 -14.25
CA ARG A 316 -11.74 -13.78 -13.69
C ARG A 316 -12.97 -13.78 -14.61
N LYS A 317 -13.30 -12.65 -15.22
CA LYS A 317 -14.48 -12.54 -16.10
C LYS A 317 -14.38 -13.45 -17.32
N ASN A 318 -13.18 -13.56 -17.90
CA ASN A 318 -12.90 -14.37 -19.09
C ASN A 318 -12.14 -15.66 -18.72
N LEU A 319 -12.48 -16.28 -17.60
CA LEU A 319 -11.69 -17.36 -16.99
C LEU A 319 -11.39 -18.52 -17.96
N PHE A 320 -12.38 -19.01 -18.68
CA PHE A 320 -12.19 -20.17 -19.59
C PHE A 320 -11.28 -19.87 -20.78
N SER A 321 -11.41 -18.68 -21.41
CA SER A 321 -10.53 -18.28 -22.50
C SER A 321 -9.11 -18.04 -21.99
N ASN A 322 -8.97 -17.37 -20.86
CA ASN A 322 -7.66 -17.08 -20.24
C ASN A 322 -6.94 -18.37 -19.81
N ILE A 323 -7.65 -19.34 -19.22
CA ILE A 323 -7.07 -20.65 -18.86
C ILE A 323 -6.53 -21.35 -20.10
N LYS A 324 -7.24 -21.34 -21.23
CA LYS A 324 -6.76 -21.94 -22.46
C LYS A 324 -5.44 -21.31 -22.92
N VAL A 325 -5.36 -19.99 -22.97
CA VAL A 325 -4.15 -19.25 -23.33
C VAL A 325 -3.00 -19.53 -22.36
N ILE A 326 -3.27 -19.51 -21.04
CA ILE A 326 -2.30 -19.82 -20.00
C ILE A 326 -1.73 -21.23 -20.16
N LEU A 327 -2.60 -22.24 -20.37
CA LEU A 327 -2.16 -23.63 -20.54
C LEU A 327 -1.34 -23.83 -21.83
N GLU A 328 -1.72 -23.15 -22.92
CA GLU A 328 -0.98 -23.19 -24.17
C GLU A 328 0.42 -22.58 -24.02
N LYS A 329 0.51 -21.40 -23.40
CA LYS A 329 1.80 -20.76 -23.09
C LYS A 329 2.65 -21.63 -22.16
N TYR A 330 2.08 -22.16 -21.07
CA TYR A 330 2.79 -23.05 -20.15
C TYR A 330 3.35 -24.30 -20.85
N LYS A 331 2.61 -24.89 -21.79
CA LYS A 331 3.09 -26.04 -22.58
C LYS A 331 4.35 -25.70 -23.38
N ASN A 332 4.44 -24.47 -23.89
CA ASN A 332 5.54 -24.00 -24.74
C ASN A 332 6.76 -23.49 -23.97
N ILE A 333 6.70 -23.41 -22.63
CA ILE A 333 7.88 -23.10 -21.80
C ILE A 333 8.87 -24.24 -21.92
N ASP A 334 10.16 -23.91 -21.93
CA ASP A 334 11.24 -24.89 -21.95
C ASP A 334 11.24 -25.80 -20.70
N PRO A 335 11.79 -27.00 -20.80
CA PRO A 335 11.80 -27.96 -19.70
C PRO A 335 12.55 -27.47 -18.46
N GLU A 336 13.63 -26.71 -18.61
CA GLU A 336 14.44 -26.20 -17.51
C GLU A 336 13.65 -25.17 -16.68
N THR A 337 12.98 -24.24 -17.34
CA THR A 337 12.10 -23.26 -16.67
C THR A 337 10.90 -23.94 -15.97
N LYS A 338 10.30 -24.98 -16.58
CA LYS A 338 9.25 -25.76 -15.91
C LYS A 338 9.75 -26.45 -14.66
N GLU A 339 10.93 -27.05 -14.72
CA GLU A 339 11.56 -27.70 -13.58
C GLU A 339 11.85 -26.69 -12.46
N MET A 340 12.36 -25.51 -12.80
CA MET A 340 12.61 -24.43 -11.84
C MET A 340 11.33 -23.94 -11.15
N ILE A 341 10.23 -23.76 -11.88
CA ILE A 341 8.92 -23.41 -11.31
C ILE A 341 8.47 -24.53 -10.35
N ALA A 342 8.59 -25.78 -10.76
CA ALA A 342 8.21 -26.92 -9.94
C ALA A 342 9.09 -27.03 -8.67
N GLN A 343 10.40 -26.80 -8.76
CA GLN A 343 11.33 -26.80 -7.63
C GLN A 343 10.97 -25.68 -6.64
N THR A 344 10.70 -24.46 -7.13
CA THR A 344 10.30 -23.30 -6.32
C THR A 344 8.98 -23.57 -5.57
N ALA A 345 7.98 -24.12 -6.24
CA ALA A 345 6.71 -24.52 -5.63
C ALA A 345 6.89 -25.65 -4.60
N ASN A 346 7.70 -26.67 -4.91
CA ASN A 346 8.00 -27.78 -4.02
C ASN A 346 8.77 -27.33 -2.75
N ALA A 347 9.67 -26.35 -2.88
CA ALA A 347 10.35 -25.75 -1.74
C ALA A 347 9.32 -25.14 -0.77
N LEU A 348 8.38 -24.35 -1.26
CA LEU A 348 7.30 -23.78 -0.45
C LEU A 348 6.45 -24.85 0.23
N ILE A 349 6.02 -25.89 -0.53
CA ILE A 349 5.22 -27.01 0.00
C ILE A 349 5.97 -27.74 1.11
N LYS A 350 7.28 -27.97 0.94
CA LYS A 350 8.13 -28.64 1.94
C LYS A 350 8.21 -27.81 3.23
N ILE A 351 8.41 -26.51 3.13
CA ILE A 351 8.48 -25.59 4.27
C ILE A 351 7.14 -25.56 5.01
N VAL A 352 6.01 -25.42 4.29
CA VAL A 352 4.66 -25.49 4.88
C VAL A 352 4.47 -26.79 5.67
N LYS A 353 4.82 -27.95 5.08
CA LYS A 353 4.70 -29.25 5.74
C LYS A 353 5.59 -29.38 6.99
N ASN A 354 6.82 -28.82 6.96
CA ASN A 354 7.72 -28.84 8.09
C ASN A 354 7.20 -27.94 9.23
N ASN A 355 6.73 -26.75 8.90
CA ASN A 355 6.18 -25.82 9.89
C ASN A 355 4.91 -26.36 10.54
N LEU A 356 4.02 -27.04 9.78
CA LEU A 356 2.84 -27.71 10.33
C LEU A 356 3.15 -28.88 11.31
N LYS A 357 4.32 -29.52 11.19
CA LYS A 357 4.72 -30.58 12.12
C LYS A 357 5.30 -30.04 13.44
N ASN A 358 5.75 -28.80 13.43
CA ASN A 358 6.41 -28.15 14.56
C ASN A 358 5.46 -27.21 15.33
N THR A 359 4.18 -27.11 14.90
CA THR A 359 3.08 -26.44 15.58
C THR A 359 2.20 -27.45 16.29
#